data_c0e58d7d7892f5bcc0688535217b051b
#
_entry.id   c0e58d7d7892f5bcc0688535217b051b
#
_cell.length_a   1.000
_cell.length_b   1.000
_cell.length_c   1.000
_cell.angle_alpha   90.00
_cell.angle_beta   90.00
_cell.angle_gamma   90.00
#
_symmetry.space_group_name_H-M   'P 1'
#
loop_
_entity.id
_entity.type
_entity.pdbx_description
1 polymer ?
#
loop_
_entity_poly.entity_id
_entity_poly.type
_entity_poly.pdbx_seq_one_letter_code
_entity_poly.pdbx_strand_id
1 'polypeptide(L)'
;MKKLEVINKGLDEALFQKTCSRFPQIPTLQTLGVTLVYLGPGEASMKLTVRHKYTTVKNRLHGGIIATLADSTMGWAVASLGREGSVTLDMTVNYFAPIFEGSELISEAYVIHAGRTTVVAEANLYNQDRKLLAKTRGTFFVTGDKAITGAH
;
A
#
# COMPACT_ATOMS: atom_id res chain seq x y z
N MET A 1 12.56 15.76 -14.58
CA MET A 1 11.84 14.53 -14.21
C MET A 1 10.36 14.81 -14.16
N LYS A 2 9.56 14.12 -14.98
CA LYS A 2 8.09 14.21 -14.85
C LYS A 2 7.71 13.68 -13.47
N LYS A 3 7.16 14.54 -12.61
CA LYS A 3 6.47 14.12 -11.40
C LYS A 3 5.33 13.21 -11.86
N LEU A 4 5.39 11.91 -11.53
CA LEU A 4 4.29 11.00 -11.81
C LEU A 4 3.08 11.55 -11.04
N GLU A 5 2.09 12.00 -11.76
CA GLU A 5 0.87 12.57 -11.19
C GLU A 5 0.03 11.41 -10.65
N VAL A 6 -0.31 11.47 -9.35
CA VAL A 6 -1.21 10.48 -8.73
C VAL A 6 -2.60 10.68 -9.29
N ILE A 7 -3.24 9.60 -9.71
CA ILE A 7 -4.58 9.65 -10.30
C ILE A 7 -5.64 9.68 -9.18
N ASN A 8 -6.51 10.69 -9.21
CA ASN A 8 -7.71 10.72 -8.37
C ASN A 8 -8.85 9.96 -9.05
N LYS A 9 -9.27 8.84 -8.47
CA LYS A 9 -10.36 7.99 -8.95
C LYS A 9 -11.71 8.27 -8.26
N GLY A 10 -11.99 9.53 -7.98
CA GLY A 10 -13.30 9.95 -7.49
C GLY A 10 -13.36 10.35 -6.02
N LEU A 11 -12.21 10.60 -5.37
CA LEU A 11 -12.19 11.22 -4.06
C LEU A 11 -12.54 12.71 -4.14
N ASP A 12 -13.16 13.23 -3.07
CA ASP A 12 -13.19 14.67 -2.82
C ASP A 12 -11.77 15.24 -2.93
N GLU A 13 -11.63 16.36 -3.63
CA GLU A 13 -10.31 16.92 -3.95
C GLU A 13 -9.51 17.28 -2.69
N ALA A 14 -10.17 17.84 -1.66
CA ALA A 14 -9.50 18.18 -0.40
C ALA A 14 -8.96 16.93 0.32
N LEU A 15 -9.75 15.86 0.38
CA LEU A 15 -9.32 14.58 0.94
C LEU A 15 -8.19 13.96 0.13
N PHE A 16 -8.28 14.00 -1.20
CA PHE A 16 -7.24 13.49 -2.09
C PHE A 16 -5.91 14.21 -1.86
N GLN A 17 -5.90 15.55 -1.88
CA GLN A 17 -4.69 16.34 -1.66
C GLN A 17 -4.10 16.11 -0.26
N LYS A 18 -4.94 16.10 0.78
CA LYS A 18 -4.52 15.82 2.15
C LYS A 18 -3.86 14.45 2.26
N THR A 19 -4.45 13.43 1.66
CA THR A 19 -3.93 12.06 1.70
C THR A 19 -2.61 11.97 0.93
N CYS A 20 -2.56 12.48 -0.30
CA CYS A 20 -1.34 12.47 -1.12
C CYS A 20 -0.18 13.22 -0.46
N SER A 21 -0.43 14.33 0.25
CA SER A 21 0.61 15.12 0.90
C SER A 21 1.40 14.37 1.99
N ARG A 22 0.84 13.28 2.51
CA ARG A 22 1.49 12.44 3.52
C ARG A 22 2.48 11.46 2.90
N PHE A 23 2.30 11.09 1.64
CA PHE A 23 3.10 10.04 0.99
C PHE A 23 4.62 10.31 1.07
N PRO A 24 5.12 11.52 0.76
CA PRO A 24 6.55 11.81 0.87
C PRO A 24 7.10 11.76 2.29
N GLN A 25 6.22 11.77 3.29
CA GLN A 25 6.59 11.80 4.71
C GLN A 25 6.75 10.39 5.31
N ILE A 26 6.50 9.32 4.55
CA ILE A 26 6.64 7.94 5.02
C ILE A 26 8.03 7.41 4.67
N PRO A 27 8.97 7.34 5.65
CA PRO A 27 10.36 7.02 5.38
C PRO A 27 10.55 5.65 4.70
N THR A 28 9.78 4.64 5.13
CA THR A 28 9.86 3.29 4.56
C THR A 28 9.53 3.30 3.07
N LEU A 29 8.47 3.97 2.67
CA LEU A 29 8.05 4.03 1.27
C LEU A 29 9.07 4.80 0.42
N GLN A 30 9.66 5.86 0.96
CA GLN A 30 10.72 6.60 0.27
C GLN A 30 11.98 5.75 0.11
N THR A 31 12.40 5.04 1.17
CA THR A 31 13.56 4.16 1.15
C THR A 31 13.40 3.02 0.13
N LEU A 32 12.23 2.44 0.04
CA LEU A 32 11.93 1.39 -0.93
C LEU A 32 11.74 1.92 -2.36
N GLY A 33 11.60 3.22 -2.54
CA GLY A 33 11.34 3.83 -3.85
C GLY A 33 9.94 3.53 -4.37
N VAL A 34 8.96 3.44 -3.44
CA VAL A 34 7.55 3.21 -3.80
C VAL A 34 6.97 4.45 -4.47
N THR A 35 6.15 4.23 -5.48
CA THR A 35 5.36 5.27 -6.15
C THR A 35 3.89 5.04 -5.87
N LEU A 36 3.18 6.07 -5.43
CA LEU A 36 1.72 6.08 -5.35
C LEU A 36 1.17 6.27 -6.76
N VAL A 37 0.30 5.37 -7.20
CA VAL A 37 -0.24 5.38 -8.57
C VAL A 37 -1.62 6.03 -8.61
N TYR A 38 -2.55 5.57 -7.78
CA TYR A 38 -3.88 6.18 -7.66
C TYR A 38 -4.46 6.04 -6.25
N LEU A 39 -5.44 6.89 -5.97
CA LEU A 39 -6.36 6.78 -4.85
C LEU A 39 -7.79 6.93 -5.36
N GLY A 40 -8.69 6.09 -4.84
CA GLY A 40 -10.12 6.18 -5.03
C GLY A 40 -10.85 5.89 -3.73
N PRO A 41 -12.19 6.00 -3.67
CA PRO A 41 -12.94 5.68 -2.48
C PRO A 41 -12.77 4.21 -2.06
N GLY A 42 -12.04 3.97 -0.96
CA GLY A 42 -11.74 2.63 -0.49
C GLY A 42 -10.76 1.85 -1.37
N GLU A 43 -10.00 2.51 -2.21
CA GLU A 43 -9.02 1.85 -3.08
C GLU A 43 -7.73 2.66 -3.23
N ALA A 44 -6.62 1.97 -3.45
CA ALA A 44 -5.32 2.56 -3.68
C ALA A 44 -4.46 1.65 -4.56
N SER A 45 -3.49 2.23 -5.25
CA SER A 45 -2.46 1.47 -5.93
C SER A 45 -1.09 2.08 -5.72
N MET A 46 -0.12 1.21 -5.49
CA MET A 46 1.29 1.55 -5.36
C MET A 46 2.14 0.61 -6.20
N LYS A 47 3.33 1.06 -6.55
CA LYS A 47 4.29 0.22 -7.26
C LYS A 47 5.73 0.49 -6.81
N LEU A 48 6.57 -0.50 -7.00
CA LEU A 48 8.02 -0.38 -6.82
C LEU A 48 8.77 -1.18 -7.89
N THR A 49 9.96 -0.70 -8.24
CA THR A 49 10.91 -1.47 -9.05
C THR A 49 11.74 -2.35 -8.13
N VAL A 50 11.84 -3.64 -8.45
CA VAL A 50 12.64 -4.59 -7.68
C VAL A 50 14.13 -4.31 -7.88
N ARG A 51 14.78 -3.82 -6.83
CA ARG A 51 16.23 -3.53 -6.82
C ARG A 51 16.99 -4.66 -6.17
N HIS A 52 18.24 -4.85 -6.57
CA HIS A 52 19.12 -5.90 -6.03
C HIS A 52 19.14 -5.96 -4.50
N LYS A 53 19.24 -4.82 -3.84
CA LYS A 53 19.30 -4.73 -2.36
C LYS A 53 18.04 -5.23 -1.63
N TYR A 54 16.94 -5.50 -2.35
CA TYR A 54 15.70 -6.04 -1.77
C TYR A 54 15.51 -7.53 -2.07
N THR A 55 16.49 -8.14 -2.73
CA THR A 55 16.40 -9.54 -3.15
C THR A 55 17.04 -10.50 -2.15
N THR A 56 16.64 -11.74 -2.25
CA THR A 56 17.26 -12.90 -1.61
C THR A 56 18.14 -13.65 -2.60
N VAL A 57 18.35 -14.93 -2.37
CA VAL A 57 19.09 -15.80 -3.30
C VAL A 57 18.46 -15.78 -4.70
N LYS A 58 19.30 -15.87 -5.73
CA LYS A 58 18.90 -15.91 -7.14
C LYS A 58 18.09 -14.67 -7.59
N ASN A 59 18.41 -13.50 -7.02
CA ASN A 59 17.80 -12.20 -7.38
C ASN A 59 16.27 -12.14 -7.24
N ARG A 60 15.69 -13.01 -6.41
CA ARG A 60 14.27 -13.04 -6.10
C ARG A 60 13.94 -12.03 -5.01
N LEU A 61 12.89 -11.24 -5.21
CA LEU A 61 12.43 -10.27 -4.21
C LEU A 61 12.08 -10.96 -2.88
N HIS A 62 12.53 -10.37 -1.79
CA HIS A 62 12.20 -10.86 -0.45
C HIS A 62 10.69 -10.73 -0.19
N GLY A 63 10.07 -11.81 0.30
CA GLY A 63 8.61 -11.82 0.60
C GLY A 63 8.16 -10.76 1.58
N GLY A 64 9.02 -10.37 2.52
CA GLY A 64 8.74 -9.27 3.45
C GLY A 64 8.57 -7.91 2.76
N ILE A 65 9.27 -7.67 1.64
CA ILE A 65 9.09 -6.44 0.85
C ILE A 65 7.73 -6.45 0.15
N ILE A 66 7.32 -7.60 -0.38
CA ILE A 66 5.98 -7.79 -0.97
C ILE A 66 4.91 -7.49 0.08
N ALA A 67 5.06 -8.04 1.28
CA ALA A 67 4.14 -7.81 2.40
C ALA A 67 4.10 -6.32 2.82
N THR A 68 5.25 -5.64 2.85
CA THR A 68 5.33 -4.21 3.18
C THR A 68 4.57 -3.35 2.16
N LEU A 69 4.73 -3.64 0.87
CA LEU A 69 4.01 -2.91 -0.17
C LEU A 69 2.50 -3.15 -0.06
N ALA A 70 2.08 -4.40 0.17
CA ALA A 70 0.68 -4.77 0.33
C ALA A 70 0.04 -4.08 1.55
N ASP A 71 0.71 -4.13 2.71
CA ASP A 71 0.27 -3.49 3.94
C ASP A 71 0.08 -1.98 3.74
N SER A 72 1.07 -1.32 3.15
CA SER A 72 1.01 0.11 2.87
C SER A 72 -0.13 0.45 1.91
N THR A 73 -0.30 -0.32 0.84
CA THR A 73 -1.36 -0.06 -0.15
C THR A 73 -2.74 -0.22 0.48
N MET A 74 -2.95 -1.26 1.31
CA MET A 74 -4.20 -1.44 2.05
C MET A 74 -4.45 -0.31 3.04
N GLY A 75 -3.43 0.11 3.80
CA GLY A 75 -3.54 1.24 4.74
C GLY A 75 -3.96 2.53 4.04
N TRP A 76 -3.47 2.77 2.83
CA TRP A 76 -3.86 3.93 2.02
C TRP A 76 -5.27 3.81 1.44
N ALA A 77 -5.72 2.60 1.09
CA ALA A 77 -7.12 2.35 0.75
C ALA A 77 -8.05 2.67 1.94
N VAL A 78 -7.65 2.31 3.16
CA VAL A 78 -8.38 2.67 4.39
C VAL A 78 -8.39 4.20 4.60
N ALA A 79 -7.23 4.86 4.44
CA ALA A 79 -7.11 6.31 4.58
C ALA A 79 -7.98 7.08 3.58
N SER A 80 -8.18 6.53 2.37
CA SER A 80 -9.04 7.14 1.34
C SER A 80 -10.51 7.24 1.72
N LEU A 81 -10.94 6.51 2.76
CA LEU A 81 -12.28 6.63 3.35
C LEU A 81 -12.41 7.82 4.33
N GLY A 82 -11.38 8.65 4.45
CA GLY A 82 -11.33 9.70 5.46
C GLY A 82 -11.03 9.18 6.87
N ARG A 83 -10.60 7.92 6.97
CA ARG A 83 -10.25 7.24 8.22
C ARG A 83 -8.78 7.46 8.52
N GLU A 84 -8.48 8.40 9.39
CA GLU A 84 -7.12 8.71 9.79
C GLU A 84 -6.67 7.85 10.98
N GLY A 85 -5.37 7.60 11.06
CA GLY A 85 -4.79 6.90 12.19
C GLY A 85 -5.17 5.43 12.25
N SER A 86 -5.03 4.70 11.16
CA SER A 86 -5.19 3.26 11.19
C SER A 86 -3.90 2.54 11.53
N VAL A 87 -4.01 1.42 12.24
CA VAL A 87 -2.93 0.49 12.50
C VAL A 87 -3.34 -0.91 12.08
N THR A 88 -2.40 -1.66 11.54
CA THR A 88 -2.62 -3.04 11.12
C THR A 88 -2.70 -3.95 12.34
N LEU A 89 -3.80 -4.69 12.49
CA LEU A 89 -3.97 -5.67 13.56
C LEU A 89 -3.45 -7.05 13.14
N ASP A 90 -3.78 -7.46 11.93
CA ASP A 90 -3.32 -8.69 11.33
C ASP A 90 -3.23 -8.57 9.82
N MET A 91 -2.48 -9.46 9.22
CA MET A 91 -2.39 -9.58 7.78
C MET A 91 -2.01 -11.01 7.38
N THR A 92 -2.73 -11.56 6.42
CA THR A 92 -2.39 -12.83 5.78
C THR A 92 -1.91 -12.58 4.37
N VAL A 93 -0.78 -13.14 4.01
CA VAL A 93 -0.20 -13.05 2.67
C VAL A 93 -0.05 -14.44 2.08
N ASN A 94 -0.60 -14.65 0.89
CA ASN A 94 -0.37 -15.85 0.09
C ASN A 94 0.51 -15.48 -1.11
N TYR A 95 1.64 -16.15 -1.23
CA TYR A 95 2.60 -15.97 -2.32
C TYR A 95 2.41 -17.06 -3.35
N PHE A 96 2.16 -16.69 -4.60
CA PHE A 96 1.88 -17.64 -5.68
C PHE A 96 3.03 -17.80 -6.66
N ALA A 97 3.77 -16.73 -6.92
CA ALA A 97 4.87 -16.73 -7.86
C ALA A 97 5.97 -15.75 -7.45
N PRO A 98 7.24 -16.04 -7.79
CA PRO A 98 8.34 -15.12 -7.51
C PRO A 98 8.34 -13.94 -8.48
N ILE A 99 8.96 -12.85 -8.03
CA ILE A 99 9.34 -11.72 -8.87
C ILE A 99 10.82 -11.43 -8.68
N PHE A 100 11.50 -11.00 -9.75
CA PHE A 100 12.93 -10.87 -9.79
C PHE A 100 13.39 -9.44 -9.99
N GLU A 101 14.67 -9.20 -9.69
CA GLU A 101 15.33 -7.92 -9.92
C GLU A 101 15.04 -7.36 -11.31
N GLY A 102 14.78 -6.05 -11.37
CA GLY A 102 14.47 -5.33 -12.61
C GLY A 102 12.99 -5.30 -12.97
N SER A 103 12.15 -6.14 -12.36
CA SER A 103 10.70 -6.15 -12.61
C SER A 103 9.97 -5.05 -11.80
N GLU A 104 8.77 -4.68 -12.23
CA GLU A 104 7.86 -3.86 -11.43
C GLU A 104 6.91 -4.75 -10.61
N LEU A 105 6.78 -4.43 -9.33
CA LEU A 105 5.75 -4.98 -8.44
C LEU A 105 4.67 -3.92 -8.28
N ILE A 106 3.43 -4.29 -8.60
CA ILE A 106 2.24 -3.42 -8.53
C ILE A 106 1.29 -3.99 -7.50
N SER A 107 0.88 -3.18 -6.54
CA SER A 107 -0.10 -3.53 -5.51
C SER A 107 -1.36 -2.71 -5.73
N GLU A 108 -2.50 -3.39 -5.79
CA GLU A 108 -3.82 -2.79 -5.90
C GLU A 108 -4.67 -3.25 -4.72
N ALA A 109 -5.08 -2.32 -3.88
CA ALA A 109 -5.83 -2.60 -2.67
C ALA A 109 -7.24 -2.02 -2.71
N TYR A 110 -8.16 -2.69 -2.05
CA TYR A 110 -9.54 -2.26 -1.91
C TYR A 110 -10.10 -2.68 -0.55
N VAL A 111 -10.93 -1.81 0.02
CA VAL A 111 -11.65 -2.08 1.26
C VAL A 111 -12.81 -3.01 0.96
N ILE A 112 -12.93 -4.11 1.70
CA ILE A 112 -14.03 -5.07 1.59
C ILE A 112 -15.07 -4.93 2.70
N HIS A 113 -14.69 -4.34 3.83
CA HIS A 113 -15.59 -4.04 4.94
C HIS A 113 -15.09 -2.84 5.73
N ALA A 114 -15.95 -1.86 5.96
CA ALA A 114 -15.66 -0.68 6.77
C ALA A 114 -16.61 -0.62 7.95
N GLY A 115 -16.17 -1.13 9.09
CA GLY A 115 -16.89 -1.02 10.37
C GLY A 115 -16.61 0.31 11.06
N ARG A 116 -17.13 0.49 12.25
CA ARG A 116 -16.96 1.72 13.04
C ARG A 116 -15.51 1.90 13.49
N THR A 117 -14.86 0.85 13.96
CA THR A 117 -13.51 0.87 14.52
C THR A 117 -12.54 -0.02 13.76
N THR A 118 -13.01 -1.00 13.00
CA THR A 118 -12.20 -1.90 12.20
C THR A 118 -12.58 -1.84 10.73
N VAL A 119 -11.56 -1.92 9.90
CA VAL A 119 -11.70 -1.95 8.43
C VAL A 119 -10.92 -3.16 7.92
N VAL A 120 -11.53 -3.92 7.02
CA VAL A 120 -10.87 -5.05 6.35
C VAL A 120 -10.62 -4.66 4.89
N ALA A 121 -9.39 -4.85 4.45
CA ALA A 121 -8.98 -4.62 3.07
C ALA A 121 -8.28 -5.83 2.48
N GLU A 122 -8.29 -5.93 1.17
CA GLU A 122 -7.50 -6.89 0.40
C GLU A 122 -6.59 -6.14 -0.56
N ALA A 123 -5.48 -6.78 -0.94
CA ALA A 123 -4.65 -6.33 -2.04
C ALA A 123 -4.25 -7.50 -2.93
N ASN A 124 -4.23 -7.25 -4.22
CA ASN A 124 -3.64 -8.12 -5.23
C ASN A 124 -2.31 -7.52 -5.69
N LEU A 125 -1.30 -8.34 -5.79
CA LEU A 125 0.03 -7.91 -6.24
C LEU A 125 0.36 -8.59 -7.56
N TYR A 126 0.78 -7.78 -8.52
CA TYR A 126 1.03 -8.17 -9.90
C TYR A 126 2.44 -7.77 -10.33
N ASN A 127 2.95 -8.43 -11.36
CA ASN A 127 4.08 -7.91 -12.13
C ASN A 127 3.58 -6.98 -13.24
N GLN A 128 4.51 -6.43 -14.04
CA GLN A 128 4.19 -5.55 -15.18
C GLN A 128 3.32 -6.21 -16.26
N ASP A 129 3.34 -7.54 -16.36
CA ASP A 129 2.55 -8.31 -17.32
C ASP A 129 1.18 -8.72 -16.74
N ARG A 130 0.79 -8.15 -15.59
CA ARG A 130 -0.47 -8.44 -14.89
C ARG A 130 -0.61 -9.87 -14.39
N LYS A 131 0.51 -10.59 -14.22
CA LYS A 131 0.50 -11.89 -13.56
C LYS A 131 0.31 -11.69 -12.05
N LEU A 132 -0.68 -12.35 -11.45
CA LEU A 132 -0.92 -12.33 -10.02
C LEU A 132 0.21 -13.09 -9.29
N LEU A 133 0.93 -12.38 -8.42
CA LEU A 133 2.07 -12.90 -7.68
C LEU A 133 1.76 -13.22 -6.23
N ALA A 134 0.87 -12.43 -5.63
CA ALA A 134 0.46 -12.58 -4.24
C ALA A 134 -0.91 -11.97 -4.02
N LYS A 135 -1.59 -12.46 -3.00
CA LYS A 135 -2.84 -11.89 -2.50
C LYS A 135 -2.75 -11.76 -0.99
N THR A 136 -3.30 -10.67 -0.46
CA THR A 136 -3.30 -10.41 0.97
C THR A 136 -4.65 -9.90 1.43
N ARG A 137 -4.94 -10.15 2.71
CA ARG A 137 -6.05 -9.55 3.45
C ARG A 137 -5.51 -9.05 4.76
N GLY A 138 -5.94 -7.87 5.17
CA GLY A 138 -5.56 -7.27 6.45
C GLY A 138 -6.75 -6.65 7.16
N THR A 139 -6.67 -6.64 8.48
CA THR A 139 -7.59 -5.93 9.35
C THR A 139 -6.89 -4.74 9.99
N PHE A 140 -7.53 -3.59 9.90
CA PHE A 140 -7.01 -2.31 10.38
C PHE A 140 -7.90 -1.78 11.49
N PHE A 141 -7.31 -1.31 12.57
CA PHE A 141 -8.00 -0.60 13.63
C PHE A 141 -7.87 0.91 13.39
N VAL A 142 -8.99 1.61 13.38
CA VAL A 142 -9.00 3.07 13.19
C VAL A 142 -8.96 3.75 14.55
N THR A 143 -7.84 4.41 14.84
CA THR A 143 -7.57 5.01 16.15
C THR A 143 -7.94 6.50 16.22
N GLY A 144 -8.10 7.17 15.08
CA GLY A 144 -8.15 8.62 14.98
C GLY A 144 -6.76 9.26 15.18
N ASP A 145 -6.66 10.57 14.98
CA ASP A 145 -5.37 11.31 14.98
C ASP A 145 -4.58 11.23 16.30
N LYS A 146 -5.28 11.04 17.43
CA LYS A 146 -4.67 11.14 18.77
C LYS A 146 -3.80 9.94 19.16
N ALA A 147 -3.99 8.78 18.55
CA ALA A 147 -3.31 7.55 18.96
C ALA A 147 -1.95 7.34 18.26
N ILE A 148 -1.68 8.07 17.19
CA ILE A 148 -0.41 7.93 16.43
C ILE A 148 0.69 8.85 16.95
N THR A 149 0.36 9.87 17.72
CA THR A 149 1.33 10.85 18.19
C THR A 149 2.25 10.35 19.29
N GLY A 150 2.11 9.09 19.74
CA GLY A 150 3.07 8.46 20.66
C GLY A 150 3.40 9.29 21.90
N ALA A 151 2.47 10.15 22.32
CA ALA A 151 2.63 10.92 23.53
C ALA A 151 2.42 9.98 24.73
N HIS A 152 3.52 9.42 25.22
CA HIS A 152 3.61 8.83 26.54
C HIS A 152 4.01 9.92 27.54
#